data_a5f577d93fded6f5287a0ecd5a3864ab
#
_entry.id   a5f577d93fded6f5287a0ecd5a3864ab
#
_cell.length_a   1.000
_cell.length_b   1.000
_cell.length_c   1.000
_cell.angle_alpha   90.00
_cell.angle_beta   90.00
_cell.angle_gamma   90.00
#
_symmetry.space_group_name_H-M   'P 1'
#
loop_
_entity.id
_entity.type
_entity.pdbx_description
1 polymer ?
#
loop_
_entity_poly.entity_id
_entity_poly.type
_entity_poly.pdbx_seq_one_letter_code
_entity_poly.pdbx_strand_id
1 'polypeptide(L)'
;MPDLPGGTVTFVFTDIEDSTELLKRLGDDYRDVLTAHRRIVRDTFATRDGIEIDTQGDAFFFVFTRARDALDATVDAQRAHAAATWPGDVTVRVRMGLHTGEPAVHEEGYVGLDVVRAARICTMGRGGQILLSETTRAVLGSGLPDGVSVFPLGQRHLRGIDEPERVFEIAVDGLERAEVAVAEEDATPPEAPRPPGADLEQDIARRFEDLGARLAAGIQEKVLRSFEGKIGPTGDGAAVDDIASRFESLGADIDARVRAALARKGISDTEPRDG
;
A
#
# COMPACT_ATOMS: atom_id res chain seq x y z
N MET A 1 9.90 -11.97 16.75
CA MET A 1 9.29 -11.66 15.45
C MET A 1 10.00 -12.53 14.44
N PRO A 2 9.35 -13.05 13.40
CA PRO A 2 10.07 -13.71 12.33
C PRO A 2 11.07 -12.72 11.71
N ASP A 3 12.26 -13.18 11.37
CA ASP A 3 13.24 -12.37 10.65
C ASP A 3 12.64 -11.97 9.30
N LEU A 4 12.44 -10.67 9.08
CA LEU A 4 11.93 -10.16 7.82
C LEU A 4 13.00 -10.33 6.72
N PRO A 5 12.62 -10.82 5.52
CA PRO A 5 13.55 -10.96 4.43
C PRO A 5 14.14 -9.60 4.02
N GLY A 6 15.47 -9.56 3.90
CA GLY A 6 16.22 -8.41 3.40
C GLY A 6 16.54 -8.54 1.91
N GLY A 7 17.10 -7.47 1.33
CA GLY A 7 17.44 -7.41 -0.09
C GLY A 7 16.21 -7.19 -0.97
N THR A 8 16.25 -7.78 -2.18
CA THR A 8 15.14 -7.63 -3.13
C THR A 8 13.93 -8.46 -2.69
N VAL A 9 12.80 -7.81 -2.45
CA VAL A 9 11.54 -8.43 -2.06
C VAL A 9 10.39 -7.92 -2.94
N THR A 10 9.28 -8.66 -2.95
CA THR A 10 8.04 -8.23 -3.62
C THR A 10 6.97 -7.97 -2.58
N PHE A 11 6.47 -6.75 -2.56
CA PHE A 11 5.35 -6.31 -1.74
C PHE A 11 4.04 -6.58 -2.45
N VAL A 12 3.06 -7.03 -1.68
CA VAL A 12 1.67 -7.20 -2.13
C VAL A 12 0.75 -6.49 -1.16
N PHE A 13 -0.02 -5.54 -1.70
CA PHE A 13 -1.16 -4.95 -1.00
C PHE A 13 -2.45 -5.48 -1.60
N THR A 14 -3.44 -5.74 -0.75
CA THR A 14 -4.78 -6.13 -1.17
C THR A 14 -5.84 -5.36 -0.42
N ASP A 15 -7.00 -5.15 -1.04
CA ASP A 15 -8.12 -4.44 -0.43
C ASP A 15 -9.43 -4.78 -1.14
N ILE A 16 -10.56 -4.85 -0.42
CA ILE A 16 -11.88 -5.07 -1.01
C ILE A 16 -12.38 -3.75 -1.59
N GLU A 17 -12.75 -3.75 -2.86
CA GLU A 17 -13.41 -2.60 -3.49
C GLU A 17 -14.76 -2.33 -2.80
N ASP A 18 -15.02 -1.05 -2.50
CA ASP A 18 -16.27 -0.60 -1.89
C ASP A 18 -16.67 -1.32 -0.58
N SER A 19 -15.66 -1.74 0.22
CA SER A 19 -15.89 -2.48 1.47
C SER A 19 -16.84 -1.77 2.43
N THR A 20 -16.85 -0.43 2.46
CA THR A 20 -17.79 0.37 3.27
C THR A 20 -19.24 0.23 2.77
N GLU A 21 -19.46 0.19 1.47
CA GLU A 21 -20.80 -0.01 0.90
C GLU A 21 -21.29 -1.45 1.14
N LEU A 22 -20.37 -2.44 1.05
CA LEU A 22 -20.68 -3.81 1.43
C LEU A 22 -21.07 -3.90 2.92
N LEU A 23 -20.34 -3.22 3.81
CA LEU A 23 -20.68 -3.15 5.24
C LEU A 23 -22.07 -2.54 5.47
N LYS A 24 -22.39 -1.42 4.80
CA LYS A 24 -23.71 -0.77 4.93
C LYS A 24 -24.84 -1.69 4.42
N ARG A 25 -24.60 -2.40 3.32
CA ARG A 25 -25.59 -3.29 2.69
C ARG A 25 -25.85 -4.55 3.51
N LEU A 26 -24.79 -5.15 4.06
CA LEU A 26 -24.85 -6.45 4.74
C LEU A 26 -25.04 -6.34 6.25
N GLY A 27 -24.73 -5.19 6.86
CA GLY A 27 -24.79 -5.04 8.32
C GLY A 27 -23.94 -6.09 9.04
N ASP A 28 -24.58 -6.89 9.90
CA ASP A 28 -23.90 -7.91 10.70
C ASP A 28 -23.30 -9.04 9.85
N ASP A 29 -23.88 -9.36 8.70
CA ASP A 29 -23.39 -10.42 7.78
C ASP A 29 -22.04 -10.06 7.14
N TYR A 30 -21.65 -8.77 7.15
CA TYR A 30 -20.32 -8.35 6.68
C TYR A 30 -19.18 -9.02 7.44
N ARG A 31 -19.40 -9.42 8.69
CA ARG A 31 -18.41 -10.17 9.48
C ARG A 31 -18.02 -11.49 8.80
N ASP A 32 -19.00 -12.17 8.20
CA ASP A 32 -18.77 -13.45 7.52
C ASP A 32 -18.01 -13.22 6.21
N VAL A 33 -18.33 -12.14 5.48
CA VAL A 33 -17.56 -11.72 4.31
C VAL A 33 -16.11 -11.47 4.69
N LEU A 34 -15.86 -10.66 5.72
CA LEU A 34 -14.51 -10.31 6.17
C LEU A 34 -13.73 -11.55 6.63
N THR A 35 -14.40 -12.47 7.33
CA THR A 35 -13.79 -13.72 7.80
C THR A 35 -13.40 -14.62 6.63
N ALA A 36 -14.28 -14.79 5.64
CA ALA A 36 -14.01 -15.60 4.47
C ALA A 36 -12.90 -14.98 3.59
N HIS A 37 -12.96 -13.66 3.37
CA HIS A 37 -11.91 -12.92 2.65
C HIS A 37 -10.53 -13.12 3.30
N ARG A 38 -10.43 -12.88 4.62
CA ARG A 38 -9.18 -13.03 5.35
C ARG A 38 -8.63 -14.45 5.29
N ARG A 39 -9.50 -15.45 5.34
CA ARG A 39 -9.10 -16.85 5.18
C ARG A 39 -8.54 -17.10 3.78
N ILE A 40 -9.25 -16.68 2.72
CA ILE A 40 -8.80 -16.87 1.33
C ILE A 40 -7.41 -16.28 1.13
N VAL A 41 -7.21 -15.02 1.53
CA VAL A 41 -5.91 -14.34 1.34
C VAL A 41 -4.80 -15.07 2.11
N ARG A 42 -5.02 -15.37 3.38
CA ARG A 42 -4.01 -16.05 4.21
C ARG A 42 -3.68 -17.45 3.70
N ASP A 43 -4.69 -18.24 3.36
CA ASP A 43 -4.49 -19.61 2.89
C ASP A 43 -3.72 -19.63 1.56
N THR A 44 -4.11 -18.79 0.59
CA THR A 44 -3.44 -18.75 -0.72
C THR A 44 -2.02 -18.20 -0.63
N PHE A 45 -1.79 -17.16 0.20
CA PHE A 45 -0.48 -16.54 0.32
C PHE A 45 0.49 -17.40 1.12
N ALA A 46 0.01 -18.09 2.16
CA ALA A 46 0.82 -19.02 2.93
C ALA A 46 1.33 -20.22 2.10
N THR A 47 0.58 -20.68 1.09
CA THR A 47 1.03 -21.76 0.19
C THR A 47 2.21 -21.36 -0.70
N ARG A 48 2.53 -20.07 -0.77
CA ARG A 48 3.61 -19.46 -1.57
C ARG A 48 4.64 -18.72 -0.71
N ASP A 49 4.78 -19.10 0.56
CA ASP A 49 5.72 -18.50 1.51
C ASP A 49 5.54 -16.98 1.69
N GLY A 50 4.32 -16.47 1.50
CA GLY A 50 3.96 -15.08 1.78
C GLY A 50 4.00 -14.79 3.28
N ILE A 51 4.68 -13.72 3.67
CA ILE A 51 4.78 -13.27 5.06
C ILE A 51 3.83 -12.10 5.26
N GLU A 52 2.84 -12.26 6.13
CA GLU A 52 1.92 -11.20 6.52
C GLU A 52 2.65 -10.17 7.39
N ILE A 53 2.70 -8.92 6.93
CA ILE A 53 3.33 -7.82 7.65
C ILE A 53 2.30 -7.06 8.48
N ASP A 54 1.13 -6.77 7.88
CA ASP A 54 0.05 -6.05 8.55
C ASP A 54 -1.32 -6.36 7.93
N THR A 55 -2.37 -6.16 8.73
CA THR A 55 -3.76 -6.30 8.31
C THR A 55 -4.61 -5.24 8.98
N GLN A 56 -5.30 -4.43 8.18
CA GLN A 56 -6.24 -3.41 8.66
C GLN A 56 -7.60 -3.58 7.99
N GLY A 57 -8.61 -3.98 8.77
CA GLY A 57 -9.93 -4.26 8.22
C GLY A 57 -9.88 -5.39 7.19
N ASP A 58 -10.14 -5.06 5.95
CA ASP A 58 -10.08 -5.91 4.76
C ASP A 58 -8.77 -5.76 3.97
N ALA A 59 -7.93 -4.79 4.32
CA ALA A 59 -6.66 -4.57 3.67
C ALA A 59 -5.54 -5.44 4.25
N PHE A 60 -4.69 -5.98 3.39
CA PHE A 60 -3.50 -6.73 3.77
C PHE A 60 -2.24 -6.14 3.17
N PHE A 61 -1.15 -6.31 3.90
CA PHE A 61 0.21 -6.08 3.45
C PHE A 61 1.04 -7.35 3.65
N PHE A 62 1.52 -7.92 2.54
CA PHE A 62 2.38 -9.09 2.51
C PHE A 62 3.70 -8.80 1.84
N VAL A 63 4.71 -9.61 2.16
CA VAL A 63 6.01 -9.63 1.48
C VAL A 63 6.34 -11.04 1.02
N PHE A 64 6.99 -11.13 -0.15
CA PHE A 64 7.51 -12.36 -0.75
C PHE A 64 8.98 -12.18 -1.13
N THR A 65 9.76 -13.22 -0.97
CA THR A 65 11.17 -13.25 -1.41
C THR A 65 11.31 -13.41 -2.93
N ARG A 66 10.25 -13.85 -3.62
CA ARG A 66 10.22 -14.05 -5.07
C ARG A 66 8.97 -13.45 -5.69
N ALA A 67 9.17 -12.62 -6.72
CA ALA A 67 8.06 -12.01 -7.45
C ALA A 67 7.12 -13.06 -8.08
N ARG A 68 7.64 -14.22 -8.44
CA ARG A 68 6.83 -15.31 -9.00
C ARG A 68 5.85 -15.86 -7.97
N ASP A 69 6.29 -16.08 -6.74
CA ASP A 69 5.45 -16.63 -5.67
C ASP A 69 4.35 -15.60 -5.29
N ALA A 70 4.69 -14.30 -5.30
CA ALA A 70 3.72 -13.22 -5.12
C ALA A 70 2.66 -13.20 -6.23
N LEU A 71 3.07 -13.35 -7.50
CA LEU A 71 2.14 -13.43 -8.63
C LEU A 71 1.22 -14.66 -8.51
N ASP A 72 1.80 -15.84 -8.29
CA ASP A 72 1.04 -17.09 -8.17
C ASP A 72 0.02 -17.00 -7.01
N ALA A 73 0.43 -16.45 -5.84
CA ALA A 73 -0.45 -16.25 -4.70
C ALA A 73 -1.63 -15.31 -5.02
N THR A 74 -1.38 -14.19 -5.71
CA THR A 74 -2.43 -13.23 -6.08
C THR A 74 -3.40 -13.80 -7.12
N VAL A 75 -2.91 -14.57 -8.07
CA VAL A 75 -3.75 -15.29 -9.05
C VAL A 75 -4.63 -16.33 -8.36
N ASP A 76 -4.05 -17.13 -7.47
CA ASP A 76 -4.80 -18.15 -6.71
C ASP A 76 -5.86 -17.49 -5.80
N ALA A 77 -5.54 -16.36 -5.18
CA ALA A 77 -6.50 -15.60 -4.38
C ALA A 77 -7.65 -15.03 -5.21
N GLN A 78 -7.40 -14.46 -6.39
CA GLN A 78 -8.46 -13.97 -7.26
C GLN A 78 -9.39 -15.10 -7.72
N ARG A 79 -8.83 -16.25 -8.10
CA ARG A 79 -9.63 -17.44 -8.45
C ARG A 79 -10.49 -17.91 -7.27
N ALA A 80 -9.91 -17.94 -6.06
CA ALA A 80 -10.63 -18.35 -4.86
C ALA A 80 -11.76 -17.37 -4.49
N HIS A 81 -11.55 -16.06 -4.63
CA HIS A 81 -12.61 -15.06 -4.42
C HIS A 81 -13.74 -15.20 -5.44
N ALA A 82 -13.40 -15.42 -6.71
CA ALA A 82 -14.39 -15.61 -7.77
C ALA A 82 -15.22 -16.89 -7.59
N ALA A 83 -14.62 -17.95 -7.05
CA ALA A 83 -15.29 -19.23 -6.77
C ALA A 83 -16.06 -19.26 -5.43
N ALA A 84 -15.85 -18.28 -4.57
CA ALA A 84 -16.49 -18.24 -3.25
C ALA A 84 -17.98 -17.86 -3.34
N THR A 85 -18.77 -18.42 -2.43
CA THR A 85 -20.16 -18.01 -2.23
C THR A 85 -20.19 -16.98 -1.10
N TRP A 86 -20.76 -15.81 -1.41
CA TRP A 86 -20.82 -14.70 -0.48
C TRP A 86 -22.25 -14.52 0.07
N PRO A 87 -22.41 -14.11 1.34
CA PRO A 87 -23.72 -13.86 1.93
C PRO A 87 -24.43 -12.71 1.20
N GLY A 88 -25.77 -12.75 1.14
CA GLY A 88 -26.60 -11.67 0.60
C GLY A 88 -26.46 -11.41 -0.90
N ASP A 89 -26.08 -12.41 -1.68
CA ASP A 89 -25.91 -12.34 -3.15
C ASP A 89 -25.02 -11.13 -3.58
N VAL A 90 -24.01 -10.82 -2.78
CA VAL A 90 -23.02 -9.78 -3.12
C VAL A 90 -21.88 -10.38 -3.92
N THR A 91 -21.19 -9.54 -4.68
CA THR A 91 -19.90 -9.87 -5.28
C THR A 91 -18.79 -9.18 -4.47
N VAL A 92 -17.86 -9.95 -3.94
CA VAL A 92 -16.68 -9.41 -3.27
C VAL A 92 -15.54 -9.35 -4.27
N ARG A 93 -15.13 -8.14 -4.62
CA ARG A 93 -14.04 -7.89 -5.58
C ARG A 93 -12.85 -7.33 -4.85
N VAL A 94 -11.70 -7.99 -5.01
CA VAL A 94 -10.45 -7.60 -4.35
C VAL A 94 -9.50 -7.01 -5.38
N ARG A 95 -8.97 -5.82 -5.10
CA ARG A 95 -7.87 -5.22 -5.86
C ARG A 95 -6.55 -5.61 -5.22
N MET A 96 -5.53 -5.84 -6.04
CA MET A 96 -4.21 -6.26 -5.60
C MET A 96 -3.13 -5.47 -6.32
N GLY A 97 -2.11 -5.00 -5.59
CA GLY A 97 -0.99 -4.25 -6.14
C GLY A 97 0.34 -4.87 -5.75
N LEU A 98 1.22 -5.09 -6.74
CA LEU A 98 2.54 -5.70 -6.55
C LEU A 98 3.64 -4.71 -6.94
N HIS A 99 4.66 -4.60 -6.09
CA HIS A 99 5.90 -3.89 -6.40
C HIS A 99 7.10 -4.66 -5.87
N THR A 100 8.18 -4.71 -6.66
CA THR A 100 9.45 -5.34 -6.28
C THR A 100 10.50 -4.25 -6.08
N GLY A 101 11.18 -4.26 -4.94
CA GLY A 101 12.20 -3.29 -4.59
C GLY A 101 13.14 -3.79 -3.51
N GLU A 102 14.02 -2.92 -3.06
CA GLU A 102 15.00 -3.17 -1.99
C GLU A 102 14.76 -2.21 -0.81
N PRO A 103 13.76 -2.50 0.03
CA PRO A 103 13.40 -1.61 1.15
C PRO A 103 14.45 -1.65 2.27
N ALA A 104 14.46 -0.59 3.08
CA ALA A 104 15.11 -0.66 4.37
C ALA A 104 14.27 -1.51 5.33
N VAL A 105 14.94 -2.47 6.01
CA VAL A 105 14.32 -3.29 7.05
C VAL A 105 14.66 -2.69 8.41
N HIS A 106 13.64 -2.38 9.20
CA HIS A 106 13.75 -1.92 10.58
C HIS A 106 13.11 -2.92 11.54
N GLU A 107 13.30 -2.73 12.85
CA GLU A 107 12.73 -3.63 13.87
C GLU A 107 11.21 -3.81 13.75
N GLU A 108 10.51 -2.83 13.18
CA GLU A 108 9.04 -2.80 13.07
C GLU A 108 8.50 -3.08 11.67
N GLY A 109 9.36 -3.39 10.69
CA GLY A 109 8.93 -3.69 9.34
C GLY A 109 9.72 -2.99 8.24
N TYR A 110 9.10 -2.87 7.09
CA TYR A 110 9.69 -2.25 5.91
C TYR A 110 9.34 -0.76 5.83
N VAL A 111 10.35 0.05 5.50
CA VAL A 111 10.19 1.50 5.30
C VAL A 111 10.80 1.90 3.96
N GLY A 112 10.16 2.84 3.26
CA GLY A 112 10.69 3.42 2.03
C GLY A 112 9.64 3.61 0.95
N LEU A 113 10.06 4.27 -0.14
CA LEU A 113 9.18 4.58 -1.27
C LEU A 113 8.64 3.33 -1.97
N ASP A 114 9.33 2.19 -1.89
CA ASP A 114 8.88 0.94 -2.51
C ASP A 114 7.61 0.40 -1.84
N VAL A 115 7.48 0.53 -0.51
CA VAL A 115 6.25 0.19 0.22
C VAL A 115 5.10 1.12 -0.21
N VAL A 116 5.38 2.44 -0.27
CA VAL A 116 4.40 3.43 -0.72
C VAL A 116 3.96 3.15 -2.16
N ARG A 117 4.91 2.84 -3.06
CA ARG A 117 4.62 2.52 -4.46
C ARG A 117 3.70 1.31 -4.60
N ALA A 118 3.96 0.22 -3.87
CA ALA A 118 3.10 -0.96 -3.87
C ALA A 118 1.67 -0.63 -3.42
N ALA A 119 1.52 0.15 -2.34
CA ALA A 119 0.23 0.58 -1.83
C ALA A 119 -0.52 1.46 -2.86
N ARG A 120 0.18 2.40 -3.53
CA ARG A 120 -0.43 3.25 -4.57
C ARG A 120 -0.86 2.48 -5.80
N ILE A 121 -0.08 1.48 -6.23
CA ILE A 121 -0.45 0.59 -7.33
C ILE A 121 -1.74 -0.18 -6.96
N CYS A 122 -1.86 -0.68 -5.73
CA CYS A 122 -3.07 -1.34 -5.26
C CYS A 122 -4.29 -0.39 -5.31
N THR A 123 -4.17 0.81 -4.74
CA THR A 123 -5.27 1.78 -4.68
C THR A 123 -5.70 2.31 -6.04
N MET A 124 -4.82 2.29 -7.04
CA MET A 124 -5.15 2.65 -8.42
C MET A 124 -6.02 1.60 -9.10
N GLY A 125 -5.94 0.34 -8.64
CA GLY A 125 -6.69 -0.78 -9.20
C GLY A 125 -8.17 -0.75 -8.86
N ARG A 126 -8.97 -1.43 -9.69
CA ARG A 126 -10.38 -1.75 -9.43
C ARG A 126 -10.49 -3.16 -8.85
N GLY A 127 -11.62 -3.45 -8.26
CA GLY A 127 -11.92 -4.78 -7.74
C GLY A 127 -11.82 -5.87 -8.82
N GLY A 128 -11.11 -6.96 -8.50
CA GLY A 128 -10.78 -8.03 -9.44
C GLY A 128 -9.45 -7.83 -10.17
N GLN A 129 -8.84 -6.64 -10.16
CA GLN A 129 -7.57 -6.40 -10.83
C GLN A 129 -6.36 -6.80 -9.98
N ILE A 130 -5.34 -7.33 -10.66
CA ILE A 130 -3.98 -7.49 -10.15
C ILE A 130 -3.09 -6.55 -10.95
N LEU A 131 -2.54 -5.53 -10.30
CA LEU A 131 -1.66 -4.55 -10.91
C LEU A 131 -0.23 -4.72 -10.44
N LEU A 132 0.74 -4.46 -11.32
CA LEU A 132 2.15 -4.52 -10.96
C LEU A 132 2.98 -3.40 -11.58
N SER A 133 4.06 -3.05 -10.89
CA SER A 133 5.06 -2.09 -11.36
C SER A 133 5.88 -2.64 -12.51
N GLU A 134 6.58 -1.74 -13.23
CA GLU A 134 7.56 -2.12 -14.25
C GLU A 134 8.67 -3.00 -13.68
N THR A 135 9.16 -2.69 -12.48
CA THR A 135 10.19 -3.50 -11.80
C THR A 135 9.72 -4.92 -11.58
N THR A 136 8.51 -5.11 -11.03
CA THR A 136 7.93 -6.45 -10.85
C THR A 136 7.78 -7.17 -12.18
N ARG A 137 7.28 -6.47 -13.23
CA ARG A 137 7.15 -7.02 -14.57
C ARG A 137 8.49 -7.47 -15.15
N ALA A 138 9.54 -6.70 -14.95
CA ALA A 138 10.90 -7.03 -15.42
C ALA A 138 11.46 -8.27 -14.69
N VAL A 139 11.28 -8.35 -13.37
CA VAL A 139 11.74 -9.50 -12.57
C VAL A 139 11.00 -10.79 -12.94
N LEU A 140 9.70 -10.72 -13.25
CA LEU A 140 8.91 -11.88 -13.69
C LEU A 140 9.36 -12.42 -15.06
N GLY A 141 9.90 -11.57 -15.92
CA GLY A 141 10.34 -11.96 -17.26
C GLY A 141 9.22 -12.55 -18.11
N SER A 142 9.54 -13.57 -18.92
CA SER A 142 8.57 -14.26 -19.80
C SER A 142 7.84 -15.44 -19.12
N GLY A 143 8.23 -15.81 -17.89
CA GLY A 143 7.72 -16.98 -17.20
C GLY A 143 6.39 -16.71 -16.48
N LEU A 144 5.31 -16.40 -17.18
CA LEU A 144 3.99 -16.30 -16.56
C LEU A 144 3.37 -17.69 -16.32
N PRO A 145 2.45 -17.82 -15.32
CA PRO A 145 1.65 -19.06 -15.14
C PRO A 145 0.78 -19.34 -16.34
N ASP A 146 0.35 -20.58 -16.50
CA ASP A 146 -0.64 -20.96 -17.51
C ASP A 146 -1.98 -20.24 -17.25
N GLY A 147 -2.57 -19.74 -18.34
CA GLY A 147 -3.82 -18.97 -18.25
C GLY A 147 -3.66 -17.58 -17.63
N VAL A 148 -2.44 -17.03 -17.62
CA VAL A 148 -2.16 -15.68 -17.16
C VAL A 148 -1.51 -14.87 -18.28
N SER A 149 -2.05 -13.68 -18.51
CA SER A 149 -1.54 -12.72 -19.50
C SER A 149 -1.23 -11.39 -18.83
N VAL A 150 -0.33 -10.59 -19.42
CA VAL A 150 0.03 -9.28 -18.92
C VAL A 150 -0.25 -8.20 -19.96
N PHE A 151 -0.88 -7.10 -19.53
CA PHE A 151 -1.26 -5.98 -20.39
C PHE A 151 -0.66 -4.68 -19.83
N PRO A 152 0.01 -3.88 -20.67
CA PRO A 152 0.49 -2.56 -20.24
C PRO A 152 -0.70 -1.61 -20.07
N LEU A 153 -0.71 -0.87 -18.95
CA LEU A 153 -1.65 0.22 -18.69
C LEU A 153 -1.05 1.59 -18.99
N GLY A 154 0.22 1.64 -19.45
CA GLY A 154 0.96 2.88 -19.70
C GLY A 154 1.56 3.49 -18.44
N GLN A 155 2.01 4.73 -18.56
CA GLN A 155 2.56 5.50 -17.43
C GLN A 155 1.45 6.05 -16.57
N ARG A 156 1.66 6.04 -15.25
CA ARG A 156 0.70 6.53 -14.25
C ARG A 156 1.42 7.39 -13.22
N HIS A 157 0.87 8.55 -12.90
CA HIS A 157 1.32 9.36 -11.79
C HIS A 157 0.74 8.80 -10.49
N LEU A 158 1.61 8.27 -9.64
CA LEU A 158 1.23 7.78 -8.33
C LEU A 158 1.36 8.91 -7.31
N ARG A 159 0.32 9.14 -6.51
CA ARG A 159 0.31 10.24 -5.53
C ARG A 159 1.49 10.15 -4.56
N GLY A 160 2.28 11.24 -4.47
CA GLY A 160 3.46 11.33 -3.61
C GLY A 160 4.70 10.63 -4.17
N ILE A 161 4.69 10.23 -5.44
CA ILE A 161 5.84 9.72 -6.19
C ILE A 161 6.07 10.66 -7.36
N ASP A 162 7.24 11.27 -7.43
CA ASP A 162 7.54 12.34 -8.40
C ASP A 162 7.64 11.79 -9.83
N GLU A 163 8.18 10.60 -10.00
CA GLU A 163 8.36 9.97 -11.30
C GLU A 163 7.13 9.13 -11.68
N PRO A 164 6.66 9.22 -12.95
CA PRO A 164 5.57 8.37 -13.40
C PRO A 164 6.00 6.90 -13.44
N GLU A 165 5.15 6.02 -12.92
CA GLU A 165 5.35 4.58 -12.90
C GLU A 165 4.66 3.92 -14.09
N ARG A 166 5.38 3.04 -14.81
CA ARG A 166 4.74 2.18 -15.80
C ARG A 166 4.07 1.00 -15.11
N VAL A 167 2.76 0.91 -15.29
CA VAL A 167 1.92 -0.09 -14.63
C VAL A 167 1.42 -1.11 -15.63
N PHE A 168 1.28 -2.35 -15.16
CA PHE A 168 0.77 -3.48 -15.93
C PHE A 168 -0.37 -4.15 -15.18
N GLU A 169 -1.32 -4.69 -15.92
CA GLU A 169 -2.41 -5.52 -15.39
C GLU A 169 -2.15 -6.99 -15.72
N ILE A 170 -2.40 -7.84 -14.74
CA ILE A 170 -2.44 -9.30 -14.91
C ILE A 170 -3.89 -9.71 -15.17
N ALA A 171 -4.12 -10.29 -16.31
CA ALA A 171 -5.40 -10.95 -16.63
C ALA A 171 -5.28 -12.45 -16.37
N VAL A 172 -6.31 -13.01 -15.76
CA VAL A 172 -6.42 -14.44 -15.44
C VAL A 172 -7.55 -15.04 -16.23
N ASP A 173 -7.28 -16.10 -16.98
CA ASP A 173 -8.28 -16.79 -17.80
C ASP A 173 -9.47 -17.26 -16.93
N GLY A 174 -10.68 -17.01 -17.44
CA GLY A 174 -11.91 -17.36 -16.75
C GLY A 174 -12.38 -16.34 -15.70
N LEU A 175 -11.62 -15.28 -15.45
CA LEU A 175 -12.05 -14.16 -14.61
C LEU A 175 -12.46 -12.96 -15.49
N GLU A 176 -13.51 -12.26 -15.05
CA GLU A 176 -13.90 -10.99 -15.67
C GLU A 176 -12.78 -9.97 -15.52
N ARG A 177 -12.40 -9.39 -16.64
CA ARG A 177 -11.49 -8.27 -16.65
C ARG A 177 -12.28 -6.97 -16.53
N ALA A 178 -11.95 -6.14 -15.53
CA ALA A 178 -12.55 -4.82 -15.44
C ALA A 178 -12.21 -4.03 -16.72
N GLU A 179 -13.22 -3.43 -17.37
CA GLU A 179 -12.96 -2.57 -18.53
C GLU A 179 -12.05 -1.42 -18.13
N VAL A 180 -10.83 -1.45 -18.64
CA VAL A 180 -9.91 -0.32 -18.53
C VAL A 180 -10.38 0.72 -19.52
N ALA A 181 -10.89 1.85 -19.06
CA ALA A 181 -10.95 3.03 -19.90
C ALA A 181 -9.51 3.35 -20.31
N VAL A 182 -9.15 3.08 -21.56
CA VAL A 182 -7.87 3.47 -22.15
C VAL A 182 -7.91 4.99 -22.18
N ALA A 183 -7.32 5.63 -21.17
CA ALA A 183 -7.06 7.06 -21.24
C ALA A 183 -5.98 7.23 -22.32
N GLU A 184 -6.35 7.89 -23.41
CA GLU A 184 -5.41 8.30 -24.46
C GLU A 184 -4.25 9.07 -23.79
N GLU A 185 -3.04 8.75 -24.21
CA GLU A 185 -1.83 9.50 -23.85
C GLU A 185 -2.06 10.97 -24.20
N ASP A 186 -1.78 11.86 -23.24
CA ASP A 186 -1.81 13.31 -23.38
C ASP A 186 -3.18 14.01 -23.35
N ALA A 187 -3.78 14.09 -22.18
CA ALA A 187 -4.64 15.24 -21.85
C ALA A 187 -4.52 15.58 -20.36
N THR A 188 -4.00 16.75 -20.07
CA THR A 188 -4.18 17.42 -18.79
C THR A 188 -5.69 17.45 -18.51
N PRO A 189 -6.20 16.81 -17.45
CA PRO A 189 -7.64 16.80 -17.21
C PRO A 189 -8.12 18.22 -16.89
N PRO A 190 -9.18 18.73 -17.54
CA PRO A 190 -9.88 19.87 -16.99
C PRO A 190 -10.47 19.46 -15.65
N GLU A 191 -10.38 20.36 -14.67
CA GLU A 191 -10.94 20.21 -13.34
C GLU A 191 -12.45 19.93 -13.44
N ALA A 192 -12.82 18.65 -13.39
CA ALA A 192 -14.21 18.22 -13.45
C ALA A 192 -14.88 18.40 -12.08
N PRO A 193 -16.18 18.75 -12.04
CA PRO A 193 -16.92 18.87 -10.78
C PRO A 193 -16.90 17.52 -10.06
N ARG A 194 -16.55 17.55 -8.76
CA ARG A 194 -16.40 16.36 -7.89
C ARG A 194 -17.71 15.56 -7.84
N PRO A 195 -17.69 14.27 -8.18
CA PRO A 195 -18.85 13.41 -7.96
C PRO A 195 -19.08 13.20 -6.45
N PRO A 196 -20.32 13.02 -6.00
CA PRO A 196 -20.62 12.64 -4.62
C PRO A 196 -20.07 11.24 -4.37
N GLY A 197 -19.04 11.13 -3.52
CA GLY A 197 -18.29 9.90 -3.21
C GLY A 197 -16.79 10.09 -3.14
N ALA A 198 -16.26 11.24 -3.54
CA ALA A 198 -14.82 11.56 -3.50
C ALA A 198 -14.20 11.49 -2.08
N ASP A 199 -15.03 11.53 -1.04
CA ASP A 199 -14.58 11.41 0.36
C ASP A 199 -14.12 9.99 0.69
N LEU A 200 -14.62 8.97 -0.01
CA LEU A 200 -14.29 7.56 0.24
C LEU A 200 -12.91 7.17 -0.31
N GLU A 201 -12.56 7.63 -1.52
CA GLU A 201 -11.21 7.44 -2.07
C GLU A 201 -10.15 8.17 -1.23
N GLN A 202 -10.52 9.35 -0.70
CA GLN A 202 -9.66 10.07 0.24
C GLN A 202 -9.55 9.35 1.58
N ASP A 203 -10.59 8.65 2.03
CA ASP A 203 -10.59 7.89 3.29
C ASP A 203 -9.72 6.63 3.17
N ILE A 204 -9.77 5.95 2.02
CA ILE A 204 -8.90 4.79 1.72
C ILE A 204 -7.44 5.24 1.54
N ALA A 205 -7.20 6.33 0.81
CA ALA A 205 -5.87 6.91 0.68
C ALA A 205 -5.32 7.37 2.04
N ARG A 206 -6.16 7.95 2.92
CA ARG A 206 -5.82 8.29 4.30
C ARG A 206 -5.54 7.06 5.16
N ARG A 207 -6.28 5.96 4.97
CA ARG A 207 -6.02 4.69 5.70
C ARG A 207 -4.65 4.12 5.36
N PHE A 208 -4.22 4.17 4.10
CA PHE A 208 -2.88 3.76 3.71
C PHE A 208 -1.80 4.80 4.08
N GLU A 209 -2.13 6.10 4.07
CA GLU A 209 -1.27 7.15 4.64
C GLU A 209 -1.14 7.00 6.16
N ASP A 210 -2.24 6.69 6.86
CA ASP A 210 -2.26 6.39 8.30
C ASP A 210 -1.49 5.09 8.62
N LEU A 211 -1.57 4.08 7.75
CA LEU A 211 -0.78 2.86 7.88
C LEU A 211 0.72 3.18 7.77
N GLY A 212 1.12 3.91 6.73
CA GLY A 212 2.50 4.39 6.57
C GLY A 212 2.96 5.31 7.70
N ALA A 213 2.08 6.22 8.15
CA ALA A 213 2.37 7.14 9.26
C ALA A 213 2.38 6.43 10.63
N ARG A 214 1.54 5.41 10.84
CA ARG A 214 1.54 4.60 12.09
C ARG A 214 2.71 3.63 12.15
N LEU A 215 3.11 3.05 11.01
CA LEU A 215 4.37 2.33 10.91
C LEU A 215 5.56 3.24 11.26
N ALA A 216 5.55 4.49 10.80
CA ALA A 216 6.56 5.48 11.15
C ALA A 216 6.45 5.99 12.61
N ALA A 217 5.22 6.20 13.13
CA ALA A 217 4.99 6.69 14.50
C ALA A 217 5.14 5.60 15.57
N GLY A 218 4.76 4.36 15.25
CA GLY A 218 5.04 3.20 16.10
C GLY A 218 6.53 2.98 16.29
N ILE A 219 7.33 3.29 15.26
CA ILE A 219 8.81 3.32 15.30
C ILE A 219 9.28 4.35 16.34
N GLN A 220 8.73 5.54 16.31
CA GLN A 220 9.15 6.63 17.20
C GLN A 220 8.83 6.34 18.67
N GLU A 221 7.66 5.80 18.98
CA GLU A 221 7.23 5.50 20.36
C GLU A 221 7.97 4.30 20.96
N LYS A 222 8.26 3.24 20.17
CA LYS A 222 9.01 2.07 20.66
C LYS A 222 10.50 2.33 20.76
N VAL A 223 11.07 3.14 19.84
CA VAL A 223 12.46 3.60 19.96
C VAL A 223 12.63 4.37 21.27
N LEU A 224 11.71 5.28 21.62
CA LEU A 224 11.71 5.96 22.91
C LEU A 224 11.60 4.99 24.09
N ARG A 225 10.69 4.02 24.05
CA ARG A 225 10.54 3.00 25.12
C ARG A 225 11.73 2.04 25.23
N SER A 226 12.40 1.72 24.11
CA SER A 226 13.61 0.87 24.12
C SER A 226 14.80 1.60 24.76
N PHE A 227 14.84 2.94 24.68
CA PHE A 227 15.83 3.75 25.36
C PHE A 227 15.50 3.93 26.85
N GLU A 228 14.22 4.13 27.22
CA GLU A 228 13.80 4.22 28.63
C GLU A 228 14.08 2.93 29.42
N GLY A 229 14.02 1.76 28.78
CA GLY A 229 14.33 0.46 29.40
C GLY A 229 15.82 0.16 29.59
N LYS A 230 16.73 0.91 28.94
CA LYS A 230 18.19 0.71 29.00
C LYS A 230 18.93 1.73 29.89
N ILE A 231 18.25 2.79 30.31
CA ILE A 231 18.83 3.80 31.23
C ILE A 231 18.43 3.38 32.64
N GLY A 232 19.36 2.71 33.34
CA GLY A 232 19.24 2.45 34.78
C GLY A 232 19.28 3.76 35.59
N PRO A 233 18.90 3.76 36.87
CA PRO A 233 18.69 4.95 37.70
C PRO A 233 19.93 5.80 38.01
N THR A 234 21.01 5.66 37.25
CA THR A 234 22.28 6.41 37.43
C THR A 234 22.89 6.91 36.12
N GLY A 235 22.06 7.17 35.07
CA GLY A 235 22.53 7.71 33.80
C GLY A 235 22.41 9.22 33.71
N ASP A 236 23.55 9.89 33.42
CA ASP A 236 23.73 11.33 33.26
C ASP A 236 22.68 11.95 32.35
N GLY A 237 21.87 12.90 32.84
CA GLY A 237 20.83 13.61 32.10
C GLY A 237 21.34 14.37 30.85
N ALA A 238 22.64 14.64 30.80
CA ALA A 238 23.29 15.32 29.67
C ALA A 238 23.23 14.54 28.33
N ALA A 239 23.16 13.21 28.37
CA ALA A 239 23.09 12.39 27.14
C ALA A 239 21.70 12.40 26.52
N VAL A 240 20.65 12.52 27.31
CA VAL A 240 19.25 12.58 26.85
C VAL A 240 18.96 13.93 26.19
N ASP A 241 19.47 15.02 26.79
CA ASP A 241 19.33 16.38 26.29
C ASP A 241 20.11 16.58 24.96
N ASP A 242 21.29 15.94 24.80
CA ASP A 242 22.06 15.98 23.52
C ASP A 242 21.33 15.25 22.38
N ILE A 243 20.67 14.13 22.66
CA ILE A 243 19.88 13.38 21.68
C ILE A 243 18.61 14.16 21.32
N ALA A 244 17.87 14.70 22.29
CA ALA A 244 16.67 15.50 22.05
C ALA A 244 17.01 16.76 21.20
N SER A 245 18.11 17.45 21.53
CA SER A 245 18.60 18.61 20.77
C SER A 245 19.00 18.28 19.33
N ARG A 246 19.56 17.09 19.08
CA ARG A 246 19.88 16.63 17.73
C ARG A 246 18.63 16.28 16.91
N PHE A 247 17.60 15.73 17.53
CA PHE A 247 16.31 15.48 16.87
C PHE A 247 15.56 16.78 16.57
N GLU A 248 15.53 17.74 17.46
CA GLU A 248 14.97 19.07 17.20
C GLU A 248 15.72 19.79 16.07
N SER A 249 17.05 19.71 16.06
CA SER A 249 17.91 20.25 15.01
C SER A 249 17.64 19.58 13.65
N LEU A 250 17.44 18.24 13.63
CA LEU A 250 17.14 17.50 12.41
C LEU A 250 15.73 17.82 11.87
N GLY A 251 14.75 17.96 12.78
CA GLY A 251 13.39 18.39 12.43
C GLY A 251 13.37 19.80 11.85
N ALA A 252 14.11 20.72 12.44
CA ALA A 252 14.24 22.10 11.95
C ALA A 252 14.96 22.18 10.59
N ASP A 253 15.96 21.32 10.33
CA ASP A 253 16.67 21.27 9.04
C ASP A 253 15.77 20.71 7.93
N ILE A 254 14.95 19.69 8.24
CA ILE A 254 13.94 19.14 7.30
C ILE A 254 12.89 20.20 6.99
N ASP A 255 12.35 20.88 7.99
CA ASP A 255 11.35 21.95 7.82
C ASP A 255 11.91 23.14 7.01
N ALA A 256 13.18 23.50 7.23
CA ALA A 256 13.85 24.54 6.46
C ALA A 256 14.06 24.13 4.98
N ARG A 257 14.41 22.88 4.74
CA ARG A 257 14.57 22.34 3.36
C ARG A 257 13.23 22.23 2.64
N VAL A 258 12.18 21.82 3.31
CA VAL A 258 10.81 21.78 2.77
C VAL A 258 10.33 23.19 2.43
N ARG A 259 10.47 24.16 3.35
CA ARG A 259 10.13 25.58 3.08
C ARG A 259 10.96 26.18 1.93
N ALA A 260 12.25 25.87 1.86
CA ALA A 260 13.10 26.33 0.76
C ALA A 260 12.72 25.69 -0.58
N ALA A 261 12.24 24.45 -0.58
CA ALA A 261 11.74 23.79 -1.79
C ALA A 261 10.39 24.36 -2.24
N LEU A 262 9.48 24.65 -1.30
CA LEU A 262 8.18 25.29 -1.57
C LEU A 262 8.36 26.72 -2.09
N ALA A 263 9.28 27.51 -1.51
CA ALA A 263 9.61 28.86 -1.95
C ALA A 263 10.18 28.88 -3.38
N ARG A 264 11.00 27.89 -3.76
CA ARG A 264 11.51 27.74 -5.14
C ARG A 264 10.41 27.42 -6.15
N LYS A 265 9.30 26.83 -5.72
CA LYS A 265 8.13 26.53 -6.55
C LYS A 265 7.05 27.63 -6.54
N GLY A 266 7.30 28.76 -5.88
CA GLY A 266 6.38 29.90 -5.83
C GLY A 266 5.13 29.69 -4.98
N ILE A 267 5.13 28.69 -4.08
CA ILE A 267 4.02 28.41 -3.16
C ILE A 267 4.35 29.14 -1.86
N SER A 268 3.67 30.28 -1.61
CA SER A 268 3.76 31.01 -0.33
C SER A 268 2.70 30.49 0.63
N ASP A 269 3.13 30.22 1.86
CA ASP A 269 2.26 29.93 3.01
C ASP A 269 1.39 31.17 3.28
N THR A 270 0.11 31.12 2.92
CA THR A 270 -0.86 32.15 3.34
C THR A 270 -1.50 31.64 4.62
N GLU A 271 -1.09 32.21 5.74
CA GLU A 271 -1.82 32.13 7.02
C GLU A 271 -3.29 32.54 6.84
N PRO A 272 -4.25 31.83 7.48
CA PRO A 272 -5.63 32.30 7.52
C PRO A 272 -5.68 33.59 8.35
N ARG A 273 -6.11 34.70 7.74
CA ARG A 273 -6.44 35.93 8.46
C ARG A 273 -7.75 35.70 9.21
N ASP A 274 -7.68 35.77 10.54
CA ASP A 274 -8.81 35.95 11.40
C ASP A 274 -9.58 37.23 10.99
N GLY A 275 -10.91 37.05 10.85
CA GLY A 275 -11.88 38.11 10.61
C GLY A 275 -13.28 37.58 10.84
#